data_38c996da0962d25688f7f2c3a83e4e60
#
_entry.id   38c996da0962d25688f7f2c3a83e4e60
#
_cell.length_a   1.000
_cell.length_b   1.000
_cell.length_c   1.000
_cell.angle_alpha   90.00
_cell.angle_beta   90.00
_cell.angle_gamma   90.00
#
_symmetry.space_group_name_H-M   'P 1'
#
loop_
_entity.id
_entity.type
_entity.pdbx_description
1 polymer ?
#
loop_
_entity_poly.entity_id
_entity_poly.type
_entity_poly.pdbx_seq_one_letter_code
_entity_poly.pdbx_strand_id
1 'polypeptide(L)'
;MVCLFLLSWVPERFVFNVVLVEPEIPPNTGNIGRLCLATLSTLHLVKPLGFSLGDRELKRAGLDYWNEVDVKIWDSFQELQRAQGDAARYSFLTTKSKRSYYEVRFEKDDFLVFGRETKGLPEDLLATNLDNCMTIPMHGTRSLNLATAVAIVLFEAVRQQRL
;
A
#
# COMPACT_ATOMS: atom_id res chain seq x y z
N MET A 1 45.78 4.85 13.62
CA MET A 1 44.97 3.61 13.62
C MET A 1 43.52 3.99 13.73
N VAL A 2 42.89 4.27 12.56
CA VAL A 2 41.49 4.73 12.48
C VAL A 2 40.66 3.48 12.35
N CYS A 3 39.90 3.17 13.43
CA CYS A 3 39.00 2.05 13.47
C CYS A 3 37.78 2.38 12.57
N LEU A 4 37.75 1.80 11.38
CA LEU A 4 36.60 1.80 10.50
C LEU A 4 35.50 0.97 11.17
N PHE A 5 34.61 1.60 11.92
CA PHE A 5 33.28 1.05 12.18
C PHE A 5 32.47 1.20 10.89
N LEU A 6 32.66 0.29 9.96
CA LEU A 6 31.65 -0.05 8.98
C LEU A 6 30.52 -0.76 9.74
N LEU A 7 29.66 0.03 10.36
CA LEU A 7 28.34 -0.43 10.71
C LEU A 7 27.71 -0.89 9.38
N SER A 8 27.67 -2.19 9.16
CA SER A 8 26.81 -2.79 8.17
C SER A 8 25.38 -2.46 8.57
N TRP A 9 24.88 -1.34 8.03
CA TRP A 9 23.47 -1.00 8.11
C TRP A 9 22.72 -2.04 7.26
N VAL A 10 22.37 -3.16 7.89
CA VAL A 10 21.36 -4.08 7.36
C VAL A 10 20.04 -3.37 7.64
N PRO A 11 19.33 -2.87 6.63
CA PRO A 11 18.03 -2.30 6.88
C PRO A 11 17.17 -3.40 7.51
N GLU A 12 16.72 -3.18 8.73
CA GLU A 12 15.62 -3.99 9.26
C GLU A 12 14.52 -3.96 8.20
N ARG A 13 14.12 -5.13 7.73
CA ARG A 13 13.08 -5.24 6.69
C ARG A 13 11.79 -4.67 7.27
N PHE A 14 11.46 -3.45 6.89
CA PHE A 14 10.15 -2.86 7.12
C PHE A 14 9.20 -3.47 6.10
N VAL A 15 8.65 -4.62 6.41
CA VAL A 15 7.79 -5.33 5.49
C VAL A 15 6.35 -4.95 5.82
N PHE A 16 5.78 -4.08 4.99
CA PHE A 16 4.35 -3.84 4.94
C PHE A 16 3.78 -4.47 3.66
N ASN A 17 2.48 -4.68 3.66
CA ASN A 17 1.76 -5.18 2.51
C ASN A 17 0.86 -4.05 1.98
N VAL A 18 1.18 -3.48 0.84
CA VAL A 18 0.35 -2.48 0.16
C VAL A 18 -0.62 -3.21 -0.75
N VAL A 19 -1.92 -3.04 -0.51
CA VAL A 19 -2.98 -3.70 -1.29
C VAL A 19 -3.73 -2.67 -2.11
N LEU A 20 -3.76 -2.84 -3.42
CA LEU A 20 -4.58 -2.05 -4.34
C LEU A 20 -5.76 -2.90 -4.80
N VAL A 21 -6.97 -2.49 -4.41
CA VAL A 21 -8.21 -3.17 -4.81
C VAL A 21 -8.72 -2.52 -6.09
N GLU A 22 -8.71 -3.28 -7.18
CA GLU A 22 -9.19 -2.87 -8.50
C GLU A 22 -8.55 -1.56 -9.02
N PRO A 23 -7.21 -1.42 -9.01
CA PRO A 23 -6.56 -0.20 -9.49
C PRO A 23 -6.82 0.02 -10.99
N GLU A 24 -7.02 1.28 -11.37
CA GLU A 24 -7.47 1.67 -12.72
C GLU A 24 -6.36 2.34 -13.53
N ILE A 25 -5.41 3.04 -12.90
CA ILE A 25 -4.45 3.92 -13.56
C ILE A 25 -3.03 3.35 -13.49
N PRO A 26 -2.47 2.85 -14.62
CA PRO A 26 -1.14 2.22 -14.64
C PRO A 26 -0.01 3.06 -14.05
N PRO A 27 0.11 4.38 -14.34
CA PRO A 27 1.14 5.22 -13.74
C PRO A 27 1.10 5.29 -12.21
N ASN A 28 -0.09 5.27 -11.61
CA ASN A 28 -0.22 5.23 -10.15
C ASN A 28 0.34 3.93 -9.59
N THR A 29 -0.05 2.80 -10.17
CA THR A 29 0.43 1.47 -9.77
C THR A 29 1.96 1.36 -9.93
N GLY A 30 2.52 1.88 -11.01
CA GLY A 30 3.97 1.92 -11.22
C GLY A 30 4.70 2.74 -10.15
N ASN A 31 4.19 3.93 -9.82
CA ASN A 31 4.75 4.76 -8.76
C ASN A 31 4.64 4.10 -7.38
N ILE A 32 3.52 3.41 -7.10
CA ILE A 32 3.34 2.66 -5.85
C ILE A 32 4.32 1.48 -5.77
N GLY A 33 4.55 0.78 -6.87
CA GLY A 33 5.59 -0.26 -6.92
C GLY A 33 6.97 0.26 -6.52
N ARG A 34 7.34 1.48 -6.98
CA ARG A 34 8.58 2.14 -6.57
C ARG A 34 8.61 2.46 -5.07
N LEU A 35 7.49 2.88 -4.48
CA LEU A 35 7.40 3.09 -3.02
C LEU A 35 7.56 1.78 -2.25
N CYS A 36 6.93 0.70 -2.73
CA CYS A 36 7.06 -0.63 -2.14
C CYS A 36 8.52 -1.12 -2.17
N LEU A 37 9.21 -0.97 -3.30
CA LEU A 37 10.62 -1.31 -3.41
C LEU A 37 11.48 -0.49 -2.44
N ALA A 38 11.25 0.82 -2.35
CA ALA A 38 12.00 1.71 -1.46
C ALA A 38 11.80 1.40 0.03
N THR A 39 10.70 0.76 0.39
CA THR A 39 10.35 0.39 1.79
C THR A 39 10.46 -1.11 2.06
N LEU A 40 10.93 -1.90 1.08
CA LEU A 40 10.98 -3.37 1.15
C LEU A 40 9.60 -4.00 1.44
N SER A 41 8.54 -3.37 0.95
CA SER A 41 7.15 -3.79 1.12
C SER A 41 6.68 -4.61 -0.09
N THR A 42 5.71 -5.50 0.13
CA THR A 42 5.07 -6.28 -0.93
C THR A 42 3.89 -5.49 -1.52
N LEU A 43 3.75 -5.49 -2.84
CA LEU A 43 2.61 -4.93 -3.55
C LEU A 43 1.61 -6.03 -3.92
N HIS A 44 0.39 -5.92 -3.42
CA HIS A 44 -0.71 -6.81 -3.76
C HIS A 44 -1.68 -6.11 -4.71
N LEU A 45 -1.97 -6.72 -5.85
CA LEU A 45 -2.94 -6.23 -6.83
C LEU A 45 -4.16 -7.16 -6.85
N VAL A 46 -5.31 -6.63 -6.49
CA VAL A 46 -6.59 -7.37 -6.50
C VAL A 46 -7.37 -7.01 -7.74
N LYS A 47 -7.72 -8.02 -8.54
CA LYS A 47 -8.50 -7.85 -9.79
C LYS A 47 -9.96 -7.44 -9.52
N PRO A 48 -10.65 -6.87 -10.55
CA PRO A 48 -10.13 -6.58 -11.90
C PRO A 48 -9.18 -5.40 -11.94
N LEU A 49 -8.17 -5.47 -12.81
CA LEU A 49 -7.26 -4.35 -13.05
C LEU A 49 -7.76 -3.56 -14.27
N GLY A 50 -7.73 -2.23 -14.19
CA GLY A 50 -8.06 -1.35 -15.31
C GLY A 50 -7.00 -1.31 -16.43
N PHE A 51 -5.96 -2.14 -16.33
CA PHE A 51 -4.82 -2.19 -17.25
C PHE A 51 -4.22 -3.59 -17.33
N SER A 52 -3.35 -3.82 -18.32
CA SER A 52 -2.54 -5.03 -18.43
C SER A 52 -1.20 -4.86 -17.72
N LEU A 53 -0.73 -5.89 -17.03
CA LEU A 53 0.61 -5.90 -16.41
C LEU A 53 1.75 -5.83 -17.44
N GLY A 54 1.47 -6.12 -18.70
CA GLY A 54 2.36 -5.89 -19.84
C GLY A 54 2.32 -4.46 -20.39
N ASP A 55 1.48 -3.60 -19.82
CA ASP A 55 1.21 -2.26 -20.31
C ASP A 55 2.47 -1.40 -20.32
N ARG A 56 2.66 -0.69 -21.43
CA ARG A 56 3.81 0.18 -21.63
C ARG A 56 3.82 1.34 -20.62
N GLU A 57 2.64 1.80 -20.17
CA GLU A 57 2.51 2.87 -19.19
C GLU A 57 2.91 2.42 -17.79
N LEU A 58 2.52 1.21 -17.39
CA LEU A 58 2.95 0.60 -16.14
C LEU A 58 4.48 0.45 -16.11
N LYS A 59 5.03 -0.08 -17.19
CA LYS A 59 6.49 -0.21 -17.36
C LYS A 59 7.18 1.15 -17.36
N ARG A 60 6.65 2.18 -17.99
CA ARG A 60 7.25 3.53 -18.00
C ARG A 60 7.25 4.21 -16.63
N ALA A 61 6.19 4.07 -15.84
CA ALA A 61 6.09 4.66 -14.52
C ALA A 61 7.04 3.99 -13.49
N GLY A 62 7.35 2.69 -13.70
CA GLY A 62 8.23 1.89 -12.85
C GLY A 62 9.41 1.25 -13.57
N LEU A 63 9.85 1.80 -14.69
CA LEU A 63 10.61 1.16 -15.78
C LEU A 63 11.82 0.34 -15.36
N ASP A 64 12.62 0.89 -14.47
CA ASP A 64 13.89 0.25 -14.06
C ASP A 64 13.69 -0.66 -12.84
N TYR A 65 12.61 -0.49 -12.09
CA TYR A 65 12.40 -1.11 -10.78
C TYR A 65 11.31 -2.18 -10.77
N TRP A 66 10.41 -2.22 -11.77
CA TRP A 66 9.25 -3.11 -11.73
C TRP A 66 9.60 -4.59 -11.57
N ASN A 67 10.70 -5.02 -12.18
CA ASN A 67 11.16 -6.40 -12.08
C ASN A 67 11.75 -6.75 -10.69
N GLU A 68 12.05 -5.74 -9.88
CA GLU A 68 12.57 -5.89 -8.52
C GLU A 68 11.47 -5.76 -7.46
N VAL A 69 10.27 -5.29 -7.83
CA VAL A 69 9.14 -5.16 -6.92
C VAL A 69 8.56 -6.54 -6.62
N ASP A 70 8.39 -6.87 -5.35
CA ASP A 70 7.64 -8.06 -4.94
C ASP A 70 6.14 -7.82 -5.19
N VAL A 71 5.61 -8.32 -6.30
CA VAL A 71 4.21 -8.15 -6.71
C VAL A 71 3.46 -9.46 -6.62
N LYS A 72 2.32 -9.45 -5.94
CA LYS A 72 1.38 -10.57 -5.85
C LYS A 72 0.03 -10.16 -6.44
N ILE A 73 -0.57 -11.05 -7.23
CA ILE A 73 -1.84 -10.80 -7.92
C ILE A 73 -2.88 -11.77 -7.38
N TRP A 74 -4.09 -11.25 -7.14
CA TRP A 74 -5.20 -11.97 -6.55
C TRP A 74 -6.45 -11.82 -7.42
N ASP A 75 -7.23 -12.86 -7.56
CA ASP A 75 -8.49 -12.81 -8.30
C ASP A 75 -9.59 -12.09 -7.50
N SER A 76 -9.47 -12.07 -6.15
CA SER A 76 -10.37 -11.33 -5.28
C SER A 76 -9.69 -10.96 -3.95
N PHE A 77 -10.25 -9.97 -3.25
CA PHE A 77 -9.79 -9.62 -1.89
C PHE A 77 -9.99 -10.78 -0.90
N GLN A 78 -11.07 -11.56 -1.05
CA GLN A 78 -11.34 -12.73 -0.23
C GLN A 78 -10.28 -13.83 -0.44
N GLU A 79 -9.76 -13.98 -1.64
CA GLU A 79 -8.65 -14.90 -1.91
C GLU A 79 -7.39 -14.49 -1.14
N LEU A 80 -7.03 -13.20 -1.21
CA LEU A 80 -5.93 -12.63 -0.43
C LEU A 80 -6.12 -12.91 1.07
N GLN A 81 -7.30 -12.59 1.62
CA GLN A 81 -7.59 -12.81 3.04
C GLN A 81 -7.42 -14.29 3.45
N ARG A 82 -7.97 -15.21 2.67
CA ARG A 82 -7.82 -16.65 2.92
C ARG A 82 -6.36 -17.12 2.90
N ALA A 83 -5.58 -16.58 1.97
CA ALA A 83 -4.17 -16.94 1.84
C ALA A 83 -3.30 -16.40 2.99
N GLN A 84 -3.68 -15.26 3.60
CA GLN A 84 -2.93 -14.67 4.72
C GLN A 84 -3.40 -15.17 6.09
N GLY A 85 -4.60 -15.73 6.19
CA GLY A 85 -5.17 -16.26 7.42
C GLY A 85 -5.70 -15.19 8.40
N ASP A 86 -6.26 -15.66 9.51
CA ASP A 86 -7.00 -14.83 10.47
C ASP A 86 -6.11 -13.88 11.29
N ALA A 87 -4.82 -14.14 11.35
CA ALA A 87 -3.87 -13.30 12.09
C ALA A 87 -3.47 -12.02 11.31
N ALA A 88 -3.79 -11.92 10.02
CA ALA A 88 -3.47 -10.78 9.19
C ALA A 88 -4.26 -9.53 9.61
N ARG A 89 -3.56 -8.41 9.76
CA ARG A 89 -4.16 -7.13 10.16
C ARG A 89 -4.32 -6.24 8.94
N TYR A 90 -5.50 -5.69 8.77
CA TYR A 90 -5.86 -4.85 7.63
C TYR A 90 -6.26 -3.45 8.10
N SER A 91 -5.74 -2.42 7.44
CA SER A 91 -6.13 -1.02 7.60
C SER A 91 -6.64 -0.48 6.26
N PHE A 92 -7.88 -0.02 6.23
CA PHE A 92 -8.57 0.39 5.00
C PHE A 92 -8.61 1.91 4.87
N LEU A 93 -7.99 2.46 3.83
CA LEU A 93 -8.01 3.90 3.58
C LEU A 93 -9.29 4.30 2.83
N THR A 94 -10.05 5.20 3.44
CA THR A 94 -11.27 5.76 2.85
C THR A 94 -11.49 7.20 3.30
N THR A 95 -12.06 8.03 2.44
CA THR A 95 -12.45 9.41 2.80
C THR A 95 -13.69 9.47 3.71
N LYS A 96 -14.34 8.33 3.96
CA LYS A 96 -15.56 8.21 4.78
C LYS A 96 -15.28 7.94 6.26
N SER A 97 -14.06 7.59 6.63
CA SER A 97 -13.69 7.36 8.04
C SER A 97 -13.49 8.68 8.79
N LYS A 98 -13.78 8.67 10.08
CA LYS A 98 -13.47 9.78 11.00
C LYS A 98 -12.11 9.61 11.67
N ARG A 99 -11.60 8.38 11.76
CA ARG A 99 -10.31 8.06 12.37
C ARG A 99 -9.19 8.45 11.42
N SER A 100 -8.28 9.28 11.88
CA SER A 100 -7.10 9.64 11.10
C SER A 100 -6.07 8.53 11.04
N TYR A 101 -5.30 8.44 9.93
CA TYR A 101 -4.23 7.46 9.76
C TYR A 101 -3.13 7.61 10.83
N TYR A 102 -2.88 8.79 11.36
CA TYR A 102 -1.88 9.00 12.42
C TYR A 102 -2.36 8.57 13.81
N GLU A 103 -3.64 8.21 13.98
CA GLU A 103 -4.19 7.59 15.20
C GLU A 103 -4.08 6.05 15.13
N VAL A 104 -3.66 5.51 13.99
CA VAL A 104 -3.50 4.07 13.80
C VAL A 104 -2.11 3.64 14.24
N ARG A 105 -2.02 2.60 15.06
CA ARG A 105 -0.77 1.95 15.37
C ARG A 105 -0.51 0.86 14.33
N PHE A 106 0.44 1.11 13.45
CA PHE A 106 0.89 0.14 12.46
C PHE A 106 1.91 -0.82 13.06
N GLU A 107 1.83 -2.08 12.67
CA GLU A 107 2.77 -3.11 13.06
C GLU A 107 3.37 -3.77 11.81
N LYS A 108 4.51 -4.42 11.98
CA LYS A 108 5.14 -5.17 10.91
C LYS A 108 4.16 -6.17 10.31
N ASP A 109 4.24 -6.36 9.01
CA ASP A 109 3.39 -7.24 8.21
C ASP A 109 1.92 -6.79 8.06
N ASP A 110 1.54 -5.61 8.58
CA ASP A 110 0.20 -5.04 8.36
C ASP A 110 -0.09 -4.82 6.87
N PHE A 111 -1.37 -5.00 6.52
CA PHE A 111 -1.91 -4.78 5.19
C PHE A 111 -2.56 -3.40 5.11
N LEU A 112 -2.01 -2.53 4.28
CA LEU A 112 -2.50 -1.18 4.01
C LEU A 112 -3.34 -1.23 2.73
N VAL A 113 -4.66 -1.12 2.86
CA VAL A 113 -5.62 -1.40 1.78
C VAL A 113 -6.16 -0.11 1.18
N PHE A 114 -6.02 0.03 -0.12
CA PHE A 114 -6.43 1.20 -0.90
C PHE A 114 -7.37 0.76 -2.04
N GLY A 115 -8.35 1.59 -2.35
CA GLY A 115 -9.31 1.34 -3.43
C GLY A 115 -8.89 1.95 -4.76
N ARG A 116 -9.77 1.78 -5.75
CA ARG A 116 -9.60 2.37 -7.08
C ARG A 116 -9.66 3.90 -7.04
N GLU A 117 -9.07 4.51 -8.04
CA GLU A 117 -8.90 5.97 -8.12
C GLU A 117 -10.25 6.70 -8.21
N THR A 118 -11.22 6.13 -8.90
CA THR A 118 -12.50 6.80 -9.19
C THR A 118 -13.53 6.62 -8.06
N LYS A 119 -13.59 5.43 -7.44
CA LYS A 119 -14.67 5.06 -6.50
C LYS A 119 -14.18 4.69 -5.10
N GLY A 120 -12.88 4.56 -4.91
CA GLY A 120 -12.32 4.06 -3.65
C GLY A 120 -12.60 2.57 -3.43
N LEU A 121 -12.62 2.16 -2.19
CA LEU A 121 -12.91 0.78 -1.79
C LEU A 121 -14.41 0.43 -1.94
N PRO A 122 -14.74 -0.84 -2.28
CA PRO A 122 -16.12 -1.31 -2.33
C PRO A 122 -16.85 -1.07 -1.01
N GLU A 123 -18.15 -0.67 -1.10
CA GLU A 123 -18.97 -0.33 0.08
C GLU A 123 -19.17 -1.51 1.02
N ASP A 124 -19.36 -2.71 0.50
CA ASP A 124 -19.52 -3.95 1.26
C ASP A 124 -18.25 -4.29 2.05
N LEU A 125 -17.08 -4.06 1.43
CA LEU A 125 -15.79 -4.24 2.09
C LEU A 125 -15.61 -3.24 3.24
N LEU A 126 -16.00 -1.99 3.05
CA LEU A 126 -15.94 -0.97 4.11
C LEU A 126 -16.95 -1.27 5.23
N ALA A 127 -18.16 -1.69 4.89
CA ALA A 127 -19.22 -1.97 5.88
C ALA A 127 -18.83 -3.10 6.85
N THR A 128 -18.08 -4.08 6.38
CA THR A 128 -17.61 -5.21 7.21
C THR A 128 -16.33 -4.92 7.99
N ASN A 129 -15.69 -3.76 7.76
CA ASN A 129 -14.37 -3.41 8.34
C ASN A 129 -14.32 -2.00 8.93
N LEU A 130 -15.44 -1.45 9.40
CA LEU A 130 -15.56 -0.06 9.86
C LEU A 130 -14.51 0.32 10.91
N ASP A 131 -14.23 -0.56 11.87
CA ASP A 131 -13.28 -0.31 12.96
C ASP A 131 -11.82 -0.24 12.48
N ASN A 132 -11.54 -0.79 11.30
CA ASN A 132 -10.23 -0.79 10.68
C ASN A 132 -10.09 0.25 9.56
N CYS A 133 -11.11 1.09 9.38
CA CYS A 133 -11.07 2.19 8.41
C CYS A 133 -10.32 3.41 8.98
N MET A 134 -9.56 4.06 8.11
CA MET A 134 -8.83 5.28 8.41
C MET A 134 -8.91 6.27 7.26
N THR A 135 -8.63 7.54 7.54
CA THR A 135 -8.61 8.61 6.54
C THR A 135 -7.34 9.45 6.64
N ILE A 136 -6.97 10.09 5.54
CA ILE A 136 -6.01 11.21 5.55
C ILE A 136 -6.85 12.48 5.71
N PRO A 137 -6.69 13.27 6.81
CA PRO A 137 -7.41 14.51 6.99
C PRO A 137 -7.08 15.50 5.86
N MET A 138 -8.10 16.06 5.23
CA MET A 138 -7.96 16.98 4.10
C MET A 138 -8.90 18.16 4.23
N HIS A 139 -8.47 19.29 3.68
CA HIS A 139 -9.28 20.50 3.50
C HIS A 139 -9.22 20.95 2.04
N GLY A 140 -10.34 21.39 1.49
CA GLY A 140 -10.41 21.99 0.14
C GLY A 140 -10.34 21.01 -1.04
N THR A 141 -10.20 19.71 -0.78
CA THR A 141 -10.27 18.67 -1.83
C THR A 141 -11.07 17.45 -1.35
N ARG A 142 -11.55 16.62 -2.29
CA ARG A 142 -12.33 15.41 -1.99
C ARG A 142 -11.47 14.17 -1.83
N SER A 143 -10.32 14.14 -2.48
CA SER A 143 -9.41 13.00 -2.49
C SER A 143 -8.00 13.43 -2.91
N LEU A 144 -7.03 12.59 -2.61
CA LEU A 144 -5.66 12.68 -3.14
C LEU A 144 -5.46 11.68 -4.27
N ASN A 145 -4.45 11.93 -5.10
CA ASN A 145 -3.94 10.92 -6.02
C ASN A 145 -3.59 9.64 -5.25
N LEU A 146 -3.88 8.47 -5.82
CA LEU A 146 -3.70 7.18 -5.14
C LEU A 146 -2.25 6.95 -4.70
N ALA A 147 -1.27 7.21 -5.57
CA ALA A 147 0.14 7.02 -5.22
C ALA A 147 0.59 7.99 -4.10
N THR A 148 0.04 9.21 -4.07
CA THR A 148 0.28 10.17 -2.98
C THR A 148 -0.30 9.66 -1.67
N ALA A 149 -1.53 9.16 -1.67
CA ALA A 149 -2.18 8.61 -0.49
C ALA A 149 -1.40 7.40 0.07
N VAL A 150 -0.97 6.50 -0.81
CA VAL A 150 -0.11 5.35 -0.43
C VAL A 150 1.20 5.84 0.18
N ALA A 151 1.87 6.82 -0.43
CA ALA A 151 3.13 7.35 0.10
C ALA A 151 2.97 7.89 1.53
N ILE A 152 1.93 8.68 1.78
CA ILE A 152 1.67 9.26 3.11
C ILE A 152 1.51 8.16 4.17
N VAL A 153 0.63 7.19 3.92
CA VAL A 153 0.31 6.13 4.89
C VAL A 153 1.46 5.15 5.06
N LEU A 154 2.07 4.71 3.97
CA LEU A 154 3.18 3.77 4.00
C LEU A 154 4.39 4.33 4.75
N PHE A 155 4.77 5.58 4.49
CA PHE A 155 5.91 6.18 5.18
C PHE A 155 5.61 6.54 6.63
N GLU A 156 4.36 6.80 7.00
CA GLU A 156 3.98 6.89 8.42
C GLU A 156 4.11 5.52 9.10
N ALA A 157 3.65 4.45 8.46
CA ALA A 157 3.81 3.09 8.98
C ALA A 157 5.29 2.73 9.16
N VAL A 158 6.15 3.04 8.19
CA VAL A 158 7.61 2.86 8.27
C VAL A 158 8.20 3.70 9.41
N ARG A 159 7.77 4.96 9.57
CA ARG A 159 8.24 5.82 10.65
C ARG A 159 7.97 5.21 12.02
N GLN A 160 6.79 4.65 12.21
CA GLN A 160 6.41 4.01 13.48
C GLN A 160 7.26 2.79 13.83
N GLN A 161 7.83 2.09 12.85
CA GLN A 161 8.69 0.93 13.09
C GLN A 161 10.15 1.31 13.42
N ARG A 162 10.53 2.59 13.21
CA ARG A 162 11.90 3.08 13.47
C ARG A 162 12.07 3.72 14.85
N LEU A 163 11.00 3.85 15.59
CA LEU A 163 10.98 4.38 16.96
C LEU A 163 10.74 3.25 17.96
#